data_5413c8522ec40c67d637b0c83fd48362
#
_entry.id   5413c8522ec40c67d637b0c83fd48362
#
_cell.length_a   1.000
_cell.length_b   1.000
_cell.length_c   1.000
_cell.angle_alpha   90.00
_cell.angle_beta   90.00
_cell.angle_gamma   90.00
#
_symmetry.space_group_name_H-M   'P 1'
#
loop_
_entity.id
_entity.type
_entity.pdbx_description
1 polymer ?
#
loop_
_entity_poly.entity_id
_entity_poly.type
_entity_poly.pdbx_seq_one_letter_code
_entity_poly.pdbx_strand_id
1 'polypeptide(L)'
;VLSGLQSLSYLDADERFEAFRAGLNLEHVYSGHRDDRNRFVPRRHPYLVCREREGRSVFMVRLASQSPWSVEHVMRLTPSPPDSIDIDFRCRFLDPSRFGAREYVGFFWANYMRELHDAAIHFRGVSDEDGTEEWIRAESRDGWDVGTYLAADASALEFDTDHNMILNLRSFSTPRFTRPFLFSRSANNMVLILMFDRLQTGIDEIRFSHFPPAVDFQYVIHGVETERRYGFRARMIWRPWTTREECLQAWRSWQS
;
A
#
# COMPACT_ATOMS: atom_id res chain seq x y z
N VAL A 1 12.36 -9.70 12.99
CA VAL A 1 12.53 -9.30 11.58
C VAL A 1 11.15 -9.27 10.96
N LEU A 2 10.77 -8.19 10.30
CA LEU A 2 9.51 -8.08 9.57
C LEU A 2 9.68 -8.65 8.15
N SER A 3 8.64 -9.27 7.63
CA SER A 3 8.62 -9.78 6.25
C SER A 3 8.31 -8.63 5.30
N GLY A 4 9.27 -8.26 4.44
CA GLY A 4 9.10 -7.16 3.50
C GLY A 4 10.43 -6.63 2.97
N LEU A 5 10.39 -5.48 2.33
CA LEU A 5 11.59 -4.76 1.86
C LEU A 5 12.25 -4.07 3.05
N GLN A 6 13.40 -4.58 3.49
CA GLN A 6 14.06 -4.08 4.71
C GLN A 6 14.78 -2.75 4.49
N SER A 7 15.32 -2.54 3.29
CA SER A 7 16.18 -1.41 2.97
C SER A 7 15.93 -0.97 1.54
N LEU A 8 15.93 0.33 1.33
CA LEU A 8 15.90 0.99 0.02
C LEU A 8 16.77 2.23 0.09
N SER A 9 17.91 2.20 -0.60
CA SER A 9 18.88 3.29 -0.62
C SER A 9 19.00 3.86 -2.02
N TYR A 10 19.19 5.18 -2.12
CA TYR A 10 19.60 5.86 -3.34
C TYR A 10 21.12 5.83 -3.47
N LEU A 11 21.64 5.33 -4.60
CA LEU A 11 23.06 5.03 -4.75
C LEU A 11 23.90 6.15 -5.35
N ASP A 12 23.27 7.08 -6.07
CA ASP A 12 23.98 8.18 -6.78
C ASP A 12 24.25 9.40 -5.89
N ALA A 13 23.90 9.33 -4.60
CA ALA A 13 24.20 10.36 -3.62
C ALA A 13 25.54 10.05 -2.92
N ASP A 14 26.31 11.11 -2.59
CA ASP A 14 27.53 11.01 -1.78
C ASP A 14 27.26 10.37 -0.41
N GLU A 15 26.00 10.46 0.06
CA GLU A 15 25.49 9.79 1.24
C GLU A 15 24.40 8.79 0.87
N ARG A 16 24.42 7.63 1.51
CA ARG A 16 23.36 6.64 1.36
C ARG A 16 22.15 7.03 2.20
N PHE A 17 21.12 7.52 1.54
CA PHE A 17 19.85 7.80 2.20
C PHE A 17 18.95 6.57 2.19
N GLU A 18 18.77 6.00 3.37
CA GLU A 18 17.85 4.90 3.62
C GLU A 18 16.40 5.42 3.73
N ALA A 19 15.51 4.89 2.88
CA ALA A 19 14.10 5.25 2.91
C ALA A 19 13.37 4.69 4.14
N PHE A 20 13.66 3.43 4.49
CA PHE A 20 12.81 2.68 5.41
C PHE A 20 13.53 2.20 6.68
N ARG A 21 12.75 2.07 7.75
CA ARG A 21 13.02 1.13 8.84
C ARG A 21 12.45 -0.25 8.50
N ALA A 22 11.29 -0.31 7.82
CA ALA A 22 10.69 -1.47 7.20
C ALA A 22 9.71 -1.00 6.12
N GLY A 23 9.89 -1.44 4.88
CA GLY A 23 9.02 -1.12 3.75
C GLY A 23 8.38 -2.35 3.15
N LEU A 24 7.30 -2.15 2.34
CA LEU A 24 6.48 -3.20 1.73
C LEU A 24 6.17 -4.35 2.69
N ASN A 25 5.93 -4.00 3.95
CA ASN A 25 5.63 -4.94 5.00
C ASN A 25 4.12 -5.21 5.00
N LEU A 26 3.69 -6.41 4.58
CA LEU A 26 2.29 -6.82 4.71
C LEU A 26 1.95 -6.97 6.18
N GLU A 27 1.36 -5.93 6.75
CA GLU A 27 1.14 -5.82 8.18
C GLU A 27 -0.15 -6.50 8.64
N HIS A 28 -1.21 -6.35 7.82
CA HIS A 28 -2.53 -6.92 8.14
C HIS A 28 -3.15 -7.59 6.91
N VAL A 29 -3.92 -8.65 7.17
CA VAL A 29 -4.96 -9.18 6.26
C VAL A 29 -6.26 -9.15 7.04
N TYR A 30 -7.29 -8.51 6.51
CA TYR A 30 -8.52 -8.25 7.25
C TYR A 30 -9.78 -8.42 6.39
N SER A 31 -10.90 -8.56 7.05
CA SER A 31 -12.25 -8.50 6.49
C SER A 31 -13.14 -7.66 7.42
N GLY A 32 -14.45 -7.68 7.26
CA GLY A 32 -15.37 -6.92 8.11
C GLY A 32 -15.60 -7.51 9.51
N HIS A 33 -15.18 -8.74 9.76
CA HIS A 33 -15.34 -9.37 11.06
C HIS A 33 -14.03 -9.41 11.86
N ARG A 34 -14.15 -9.52 13.18
CA ARG A 34 -13.02 -9.68 14.07
C ARG A 34 -12.30 -11.00 13.84
N ASP A 35 -10.98 -10.94 13.64
CA ASP A 35 -10.09 -12.11 13.67
C ASP A 35 -8.75 -11.68 14.27
N ASP A 36 -8.29 -12.35 15.32
CA ASP A 36 -7.03 -12.02 16.00
C ASP A 36 -5.80 -12.25 15.11
N ARG A 37 -5.93 -13.04 14.03
CA ARG A 37 -4.90 -13.22 13.01
C ARG A 37 -4.76 -12.03 12.06
N ASN A 38 -5.73 -11.12 12.02
CA ASN A 38 -5.73 -9.98 11.12
C ASN A 38 -4.58 -9.02 11.42
N ARG A 39 -4.34 -8.75 12.72
CA ARG A 39 -3.47 -7.68 13.17
C ARG A 39 -2.05 -8.16 13.45
N PHE A 40 -1.07 -7.63 12.73
CA PHE A 40 0.37 -7.87 12.89
C PHE A 40 0.85 -9.32 12.68
N VAL A 41 -0.02 -10.26 12.42
CA VAL A 41 0.36 -11.64 12.14
C VAL A 41 0.99 -11.79 10.76
N PRO A 42 0.44 -11.19 9.67
CA PRO A 42 1.01 -11.33 8.34
C PRO A 42 2.48 -10.91 8.24
N ARG A 43 2.88 -9.85 8.92
CA ARG A 43 4.26 -9.33 8.88
C ARG A 43 5.30 -10.25 9.52
N ARG A 44 4.87 -11.23 10.32
CA ARG A 44 5.75 -12.20 10.99
C ARG A 44 5.88 -13.50 10.20
N HIS A 45 5.02 -13.72 9.22
CA HIS A 45 5.06 -14.90 8.38
C HIS A 45 6.14 -14.75 7.30
N PRO A 46 7.06 -15.71 7.16
CA PRO A 46 8.13 -15.65 6.18
C PRO A 46 7.57 -15.78 4.76
N TYR A 47 8.29 -15.20 3.82
CA TYR A 47 8.16 -15.47 2.40
C TYR A 47 9.20 -16.48 1.95
N LEU A 48 8.84 -17.31 0.97
CA LEU A 48 9.82 -17.94 0.11
C LEU A 48 10.32 -16.87 -0.85
N VAL A 49 11.63 -16.64 -0.87
CA VAL A 49 12.23 -15.62 -1.73
C VAL A 49 12.99 -16.31 -2.85
N CYS A 50 12.61 -16.04 -4.09
CA CYS A 50 13.24 -16.58 -5.29
C CYS A 50 13.74 -15.45 -6.17
N ARG A 51 14.94 -15.58 -6.72
CA ARG A 51 15.46 -14.67 -7.72
C ARG A 51 15.24 -15.25 -9.13
N GLU A 52 14.88 -14.40 -10.06
CA GLU A 52 14.83 -14.75 -11.47
C GLU A 52 16.23 -15.16 -11.97
N ARG A 53 16.33 -16.30 -12.66
CA ARG A 53 17.63 -16.90 -13.01
C ARG A 53 18.46 -16.02 -13.95
N GLU A 54 17.83 -15.41 -14.95
CA GLU A 54 18.48 -14.55 -15.96
C GLU A 54 17.98 -13.11 -15.93
N GLY A 55 17.10 -12.79 -14.96
CA GLY A 55 16.48 -11.48 -14.81
C GLY A 55 16.93 -10.75 -13.55
N ARG A 56 16.38 -9.55 -13.40
CA ARG A 56 16.63 -8.68 -12.23
C ARG A 56 15.55 -8.81 -11.15
N SER A 57 14.47 -9.55 -11.43
CA SER A 57 13.32 -9.63 -10.53
C SER A 57 13.56 -10.57 -9.36
N VAL A 58 12.95 -10.22 -8.24
CA VAL A 58 12.83 -11.05 -7.04
C VAL A 58 11.36 -11.35 -6.81
N PHE A 59 11.05 -12.61 -6.51
CA PHE A 59 9.71 -13.06 -6.16
C PHE A 59 9.65 -13.36 -4.67
N MET A 60 8.66 -12.79 -4.00
CA MET A 60 8.29 -13.10 -2.63
C MET A 60 6.99 -13.89 -2.67
N VAL A 61 7.06 -15.18 -2.34
CA VAL A 61 5.94 -16.12 -2.47
C VAL A 61 5.47 -16.55 -1.09
N ARG A 62 4.16 -16.58 -0.88
CA ARG A 62 3.53 -17.22 0.26
C ARG A 62 2.50 -18.23 -0.24
N LEU A 63 2.69 -19.49 0.14
CA LEU A 63 1.77 -20.56 -0.23
C LEU A 63 0.51 -20.52 0.65
N ALA A 64 -0.62 -20.91 0.11
CA ALA A 64 -1.87 -20.98 0.83
C ALA A 64 -1.79 -21.89 2.07
N SER A 65 -1.04 -22.99 2.00
CA SER A 65 -0.80 -23.89 3.13
C SER A 65 -0.03 -23.27 4.29
N GLN A 66 0.69 -22.17 4.04
CA GLN A 66 1.44 -21.40 5.03
C GLN A 66 0.67 -20.17 5.51
N SER A 67 -0.50 -19.90 4.94
CA SER A 67 -1.32 -18.73 5.24
C SER A 67 -2.51 -19.12 6.13
N PRO A 68 -2.67 -18.49 7.31
CA PRO A 68 -3.86 -18.70 8.15
C PRO A 68 -5.18 -18.36 7.45
N TRP A 69 -5.12 -17.59 6.37
CA TRP A 69 -6.28 -17.15 5.59
C TRP A 69 -6.53 -18.00 4.33
N SER A 70 -5.78 -19.09 4.11
CA SER A 70 -5.83 -19.89 2.87
C SER A 70 -5.64 -19.04 1.61
N VAL A 71 -4.81 -18.02 1.70
CA VAL A 71 -4.46 -17.11 0.60
C VAL A 71 -3.07 -17.43 0.11
N GLU A 72 -2.96 -17.75 -1.17
CA GLU A 72 -1.68 -17.77 -1.87
C GLU A 72 -1.41 -16.40 -2.48
N HIS A 73 -0.20 -15.89 -2.35
CA HIS A 73 0.17 -14.67 -3.03
C HIS A 73 1.64 -14.62 -3.43
N VAL A 74 1.88 -13.88 -4.50
CA VAL A 74 3.20 -13.60 -5.06
C VAL A 74 3.35 -12.11 -5.23
N MET A 75 4.47 -11.56 -4.77
CA MET A 75 4.91 -10.21 -5.09
C MET A 75 6.20 -10.29 -5.90
N ARG A 76 6.16 -9.81 -7.13
CA ARG A 76 7.34 -9.65 -7.97
C ARG A 76 7.86 -8.22 -7.82
N LEU A 77 9.14 -8.08 -7.50
CA LEU A 77 9.86 -6.82 -7.40
C LEU A 77 10.88 -6.77 -8.54
N THR A 78 10.78 -5.77 -9.40
CA THR A 78 11.68 -5.59 -10.54
C THR A 78 12.32 -4.20 -10.47
N PRO A 79 13.63 -4.10 -10.22
CA PRO A 79 14.34 -2.82 -10.32
C PRO A 79 14.16 -2.20 -11.70
N SER A 80 13.78 -0.94 -11.72
CA SER A 80 13.56 -0.12 -12.92
C SER A 80 14.40 1.15 -12.77
N PRO A 81 15.67 1.11 -13.23
CA PRO A 81 16.59 2.24 -13.08
C PRO A 81 16.04 3.53 -13.73
N PRO A 82 16.45 4.70 -13.23
CA PRO A 82 17.53 4.88 -12.24
C PRO A 82 17.08 4.78 -10.77
N ASP A 83 15.80 4.96 -10.45
CA ASP A 83 15.32 5.31 -9.11
C ASP A 83 14.05 4.55 -8.68
N SER A 84 13.64 3.52 -9.42
CA SER A 84 12.34 2.87 -9.17
C SER A 84 12.39 1.35 -9.07
N ILE A 85 11.34 0.81 -8.43
CA ILE A 85 11.04 -0.62 -8.34
C ILE A 85 9.60 -0.81 -8.81
N ASP A 86 9.43 -1.64 -9.84
CA ASP A 86 8.11 -2.12 -10.25
C ASP A 86 7.66 -3.27 -9.36
N ILE A 87 6.41 -3.23 -8.95
CA ILE A 87 5.76 -4.18 -8.06
C ILE A 87 4.60 -4.79 -8.82
N ASP A 88 4.57 -6.12 -8.90
CA ASP A 88 3.42 -6.87 -9.40
C ASP A 88 2.96 -7.82 -8.29
N PHE A 89 1.80 -7.54 -7.71
CA PHE A 89 1.18 -8.37 -6.68
C PHE A 89 0.04 -9.19 -7.28
N ARG A 90 0.05 -10.49 -6.98
CA ARG A 90 -1.01 -11.43 -7.37
C ARG A 90 -1.39 -12.27 -6.16
N CYS A 91 -2.70 -12.51 -6.00
CA CYS A 91 -3.21 -13.44 -5.00
C CYS A 91 -4.38 -14.26 -5.53
N ARG A 92 -4.63 -15.38 -4.87
CA ARG A 92 -5.85 -16.20 -5.01
C ARG A 92 -6.23 -16.79 -3.67
N PHE A 93 -7.51 -17.06 -3.50
CA PHE A 93 -8.09 -17.59 -2.27
C PHE A 93 -8.54 -19.04 -2.52
N LEU A 94 -8.07 -19.95 -1.67
CA LEU A 94 -8.50 -21.35 -1.74
C LEU A 94 -9.75 -21.60 -0.87
N ASP A 95 -9.96 -20.78 0.15
CA ASP A 95 -11.13 -20.85 1.04
C ASP A 95 -11.58 -19.43 1.45
N PRO A 96 -12.39 -18.75 0.61
CA PRO A 96 -12.88 -17.41 0.93
C PRO A 96 -13.88 -17.36 2.09
N SER A 97 -14.47 -18.50 2.51
CA SER A 97 -15.41 -18.55 3.64
C SER A 97 -14.82 -18.03 4.94
N ARG A 98 -13.49 -18.03 5.05
CA ARG A 98 -12.75 -17.50 6.21
C ARG A 98 -12.89 -16.00 6.42
N PHE A 99 -13.36 -15.26 5.42
CA PHE A 99 -13.52 -13.81 5.49
C PHE A 99 -14.93 -13.35 5.85
N GLY A 100 -15.85 -14.31 6.11
CA GLY A 100 -17.19 -14.05 6.61
C GLY A 100 -18.15 -13.46 5.58
N ALA A 101 -19.31 -13.00 6.08
CA ALA A 101 -20.45 -12.62 5.26
C ALA A 101 -20.35 -11.25 4.58
N ARG A 102 -19.34 -10.44 4.88
CA ARG A 102 -19.18 -9.10 4.27
C ARG A 102 -18.49 -9.12 2.92
N GLU A 103 -18.05 -10.30 2.46
CA GLU A 103 -17.56 -10.58 1.12
C GLU A 103 -16.42 -9.68 0.62
N TYR A 104 -15.60 -9.11 1.52
CA TYR A 104 -14.40 -8.40 1.13
C TYR A 104 -13.17 -8.83 1.92
N VAL A 105 -12.02 -8.65 1.33
CA VAL A 105 -10.71 -8.87 1.95
C VAL A 105 -9.82 -7.68 1.68
N GLY A 106 -9.16 -7.18 2.72
CA GLY A 106 -8.15 -6.14 2.64
C GLY A 106 -6.76 -6.65 2.98
N PHE A 107 -5.79 -6.25 2.17
CA PHE A 107 -4.36 -6.38 2.43
C PHE A 107 -3.82 -4.99 2.78
N PHE A 108 -3.17 -4.87 3.92
CA PHE A 108 -2.61 -3.61 4.40
C PHE A 108 -1.08 -3.70 4.42
N TRP A 109 -0.42 -2.85 3.63
CA TRP A 109 1.02 -2.71 3.61
C TRP A 109 1.46 -1.45 4.32
N ALA A 110 2.41 -1.62 5.24
CA ALA A 110 3.05 -0.52 5.93
C ALA A 110 4.45 -0.25 5.35
N ASN A 111 4.76 1.02 5.16
CA ASN A 111 6.07 1.52 4.76
C ASN A 111 6.56 2.49 5.84
N TYR A 112 7.27 1.97 6.84
CA TYR A 112 7.80 2.78 7.93
C TYR A 112 9.01 3.57 7.45
N MET A 113 8.82 4.84 7.20
CA MET A 113 9.90 5.76 6.82
C MET A 113 10.90 5.93 7.96
N ARG A 114 12.17 6.12 7.62
CA ARG A 114 13.20 6.36 8.62
C ARG A 114 13.05 7.76 9.23
N GLU A 115 12.93 8.76 8.40
CA GLU A 115 12.79 10.15 8.78
C GLU A 115 11.83 10.85 7.82
N LEU A 116 10.84 11.54 8.35
CA LEU A 116 9.90 12.34 7.57
C LEU A 116 10.30 13.82 7.62
N HIS A 117 10.13 14.53 6.50
CA HIS A 117 10.22 15.98 6.46
C HIS A 117 9.03 16.64 7.16
N ASP A 118 7.85 16.08 6.87
CA ASP A 118 6.59 16.43 7.53
C ASP A 118 5.78 15.16 7.81
N ALA A 119 4.87 15.23 8.76
CA ALA A 119 4.01 14.10 9.14
C ALA A 119 2.81 13.98 8.18
N ALA A 120 3.05 14.01 6.87
CA ALA A 120 2.00 14.02 5.87
C ALA A 120 2.27 13.10 4.68
N ILE A 121 1.18 12.65 4.05
CA ILE A 121 1.18 12.16 2.67
C ILE A 121 0.53 13.19 1.77
N HIS A 122 0.95 13.22 0.52
CA HIS A 122 0.45 14.16 -0.47
C HIS A 122 -0.12 13.41 -1.67
N PHE A 123 -1.27 13.84 -2.19
CA PHE A 123 -1.92 13.26 -3.36
C PHE A 123 -2.80 14.28 -4.10
N ARG A 124 -3.25 13.94 -5.29
CA ARG A 124 -4.27 14.70 -6.02
C ARG A 124 -5.65 14.22 -5.57
N GLY A 125 -6.51 15.15 -5.20
CA GLY A 125 -7.82 14.80 -4.65
C GLY A 125 -8.80 15.95 -4.59
N VAL A 126 -9.95 15.68 -4.00
CA VAL A 126 -11.04 16.65 -3.76
C VAL A 126 -11.30 16.71 -2.25
N SER A 127 -11.40 17.91 -1.69
CA SER A 127 -11.60 18.15 -0.25
C SER A 127 -13.03 18.53 0.10
N ASP A 128 -13.81 18.98 -0.86
CA ASP A 128 -15.17 19.52 -0.69
C ASP A 128 -16.13 19.04 -1.78
N GLU A 129 -17.38 19.49 -1.68
CA GLU A 129 -18.48 19.07 -2.55
C GLU A 129 -18.43 19.68 -3.96
N ASP A 130 -17.64 20.72 -4.18
CA ASP A 130 -17.53 21.35 -5.51
C ASP A 130 -16.73 20.48 -6.50
N GLY A 131 -16.02 19.47 -5.99
CA GLY A 131 -15.32 18.50 -6.80
C GLY A 131 -14.06 19.01 -7.49
N THR A 132 -13.59 20.20 -7.12
CA THR A 132 -12.36 20.77 -7.69
C THR A 132 -11.14 19.95 -7.28
N GLU A 133 -10.39 19.42 -8.26
CA GLU A 133 -9.18 18.64 -8.00
C GLU A 133 -8.02 19.54 -7.58
N GLU A 134 -7.50 19.30 -6.39
CA GLU A 134 -6.38 20.04 -5.82
C GLU A 134 -5.26 19.14 -5.27
N TRP A 135 -4.17 19.76 -4.79
CA TRP A 135 -3.16 19.06 -4.03
C TRP A 135 -3.58 18.96 -2.57
N ILE A 136 -3.79 17.74 -2.12
CA ILE A 136 -4.10 17.43 -0.72
C ILE A 136 -2.81 17.16 0.02
N ARG A 137 -2.65 17.80 1.17
CA ARG A 137 -1.67 17.48 2.21
C ARG A 137 -2.43 16.84 3.38
N ALA A 138 -2.31 15.54 3.51
CA ALA A 138 -3.06 14.77 4.47
C ALA A 138 -2.18 14.40 5.67
N GLU A 139 -2.49 14.98 6.82
CA GLU A 139 -1.83 14.71 8.10
C GLU A 139 -2.66 13.75 8.96
N SER A 140 -1.98 12.99 9.81
CA SER A 140 -2.63 12.30 10.92
C SER A 140 -3.13 13.34 11.93
N ARG A 141 -4.41 13.33 12.25
CA ARG A 141 -4.99 14.19 13.27
C ARG A 141 -4.60 13.65 14.65
N ASP A 142 -4.19 14.54 15.55
CA ASP A 142 -3.95 14.26 16.97
C ASP A 142 -2.89 13.19 17.31
N GLY A 143 -1.95 12.91 16.40
CA GLY A 143 -0.78 12.03 16.67
C GLY A 143 -1.10 10.53 16.83
N TRP A 144 -2.37 10.14 16.88
CA TRP A 144 -2.83 8.77 17.07
C TRP A 144 -3.94 8.34 16.09
N ASP A 145 -4.49 9.25 15.31
CA ASP A 145 -5.55 8.95 14.34
C ASP A 145 -4.93 8.40 13.06
N VAL A 146 -5.10 7.11 12.84
CA VAL A 146 -4.79 6.48 11.55
C VAL A 146 -5.85 6.89 10.55
N GLY A 147 -5.46 7.66 9.54
CA GLY A 147 -6.37 8.07 8.48
C GLY A 147 -6.32 7.14 7.28
N THR A 148 -7.48 6.68 6.83
CA THR A 148 -7.63 5.99 5.54
C THR A 148 -8.35 6.92 4.57
N TYR A 149 -7.70 7.19 3.42
CA TYR A 149 -8.21 8.04 2.35
C TYR A 149 -8.67 7.17 1.19
N LEU A 150 -9.89 7.41 0.73
CA LEU A 150 -10.57 6.64 -0.31
C LEU A 150 -10.38 7.29 -1.67
N ALA A 151 -10.49 6.49 -2.73
CA ALA A 151 -10.69 7.00 -4.08
C ALA A 151 -12.04 7.75 -4.19
N ALA A 152 -12.15 8.63 -5.17
CA ALA A 152 -13.36 9.42 -5.37
C ALA A 152 -14.63 8.56 -5.57
N ASP A 153 -14.47 7.38 -6.18
CA ASP A 153 -15.53 6.41 -6.49
C ASP A 153 -15.67 5.28 -5.44
N ALA A 154 -14.85 5.25 -4.39
CA ALA A 154 -14.87 4.19 -3.39
C ALA A 154 -15.86 4.47 -2.25
N SER A 155 -16.33 3.41 -1.60
CA SER A 155 -17.20 3.47 -0.41
C SER A 155 -16.47 3.08 0.87
N ALA A 156 -16.94 3.57 2.00
CA ALA A 156 -16.45 3.11 3.30
C ALA A 156 -16.79 1.62 3.49
N LEU A 157 -15.85 0.87 4.10
CA LEU A 157 -16.12 -0.50 4.48
C LEU A 157 -16.95 -0.56 5.77
N GLU A 158 -17.78 -1.58 5.85
CA GLU A 158 -18.50 -1.90 7.06
C GLU A 158 -17.72 -2.92 7.89
N PHE A 159 -17.72 -2.73 9.19
CA PHE A 159 -17.05 -3.59 10.16
C PHE A 159 -18.04 -4.02 11.25
N ASP A 160 -17.79 -5.17 11.83
CA ASP A 160 -18.47 -5.56 13.06
C ASP A 160 -18.08 -4.62 14.21
N THR A 161 -18.98 -4.39 15.14
CA THR A 161 -18.79 -3.41 16.23
C THR A 161 -17.61 -3.71 17.15
N ASP A 162 -17.21 -4.98 17.23
CA ASP A 162 -16.08 -5.46 18.02
C ASP A 162 -14.80 -5.67 17.21
N HIS A 163 -14.76 -5.18 15.96
CA HIS A 163 -13.63 -5.37 15.08
C HIS A 163 -12.34 -4.79 15.65
N ASN A 164 -11.29 -5.61 15.72
CA ASN A 164 -10.04 -5.29 16.42
C ASN A 164 -9.09 -4.32 15.70
N MET A 165 -9.47 -3.87 14.49
CA MET A 165 -8.69 -2.92 13.67
C MET A 165 -9.47 -1.66 13.27
N ILE A 166 -10.63 -1.41 13.84
CA ILE A 166 -11.52 -0.32 13.40
C ILE A 166 -10.82 1.04 13.37
N LEU A 167 -9.93 1.31 14.33
CA LEU A 167 -9.16 2.56 14.37
C LEU A 167 -8.15 2.67 13.22
N ASN A 168 -7.55 1.55 12.80
CA ASN A 168 -6.57 1.52 11.71
C ASN A 168 -7.21 1.61 10.31
N LEU A 169 -8.50 1.28 10.20
CA LEU A 169 -9.21 1.14 8.94
C LEU A 169 -10.29 2.21 8.75
N ARG A 170 -10.48 3.08 9.75
CA ARG A 170 -11.44 4.16 9.68
C ARG A 170 -11.14 5.07 8.50
N SER A 171 -12.08 5.17 7.58
CA SER A 171 -11.98 6.06 6.44
C SER A 171 -12.55 7.43 6.76
N PHE A 172 -11.91 8.46 6.20
CA PHE A 172 -12.47 9.80 6.18
C PHE A 172 -13.47 9.94 5.01
N SER A 173 -14.52 10.72 5.21
CA SER A 173 -15.44 11.08 4.12
C SER A 173 -14.74 11.94 3.07
N THR A 174 -13.90 12.84 3.52
CA THR A 174 -13.07 13.78 2.74
C THR A 174 -11.73 13.98 3.45
N PRO A 175 -10.62 14.31 2.74
CA PRO A 175 -10.52 14.37 1.29
C PRO A 175 -10.49 12.98 0.62
N ARG A 176 -10.81 12.94 -0.69
CA ARG A 176 -10.74 11.74 -1.52
C ARG A 176 -9.71 11.91 -2.62
N PHE A 177 -8.93 10.88 -2.92
CA PHE A 177 -7.97 10.97 -4.02
C PHE A 177 -8.62 10.69 -5.38
N THR A 178 -8.16 11.40 -6.40
CA THR A 178 -8.62 11.27 -7.79
C THR A 178 -7.60 10.55 -8.67
N ARG A 179 -6.36 10.48 -8.22
CA ARG A 179 -5.25 9.82 -8.92
C ARG A 179 -4.63 8.77 -8.00
N PRO A 180 -4.44 7.52 -8.45
CA PRO A 180 -3.93 6.44 -7.62
C PRO A 180 -2.39 6.55 -7.44
N PHE A 181 -1.92 7.68 -6.91
CA PHE A 181 -0.56 7.87 -6.45
C PHE A 181 -0.51 8.80 -5.24
N LEU A 182 0.49 8.57 -4.42
CA LEU A 182 0.82 9.43 -3.29
C LEU A 182 2.33 9.64 -3.19
N PHE A 183 2.75 10.68 -2.50
CA PHE A 183 4.14 10.83 -2.10
C PHE A 183 4.28 11.33 -0.66
N SER A 184 5.44 11.07 -0.08
CA SER A 184 5.87 11.62 1.21
C SER A 184 7.34 12.03 1.12
N ARG A 185 7.71 13.12 1.80
CA ARG A 185 9.06 13.65 1.79
C ARG A 185 9.84 13.19 3.02
N SER A 186 11.11 12.86 2.80
CA SER A 186 12.06 12.57 3.87
C SER A 186 12.79 13.84 4.33
N ALA A 187 13.27 13.84 5.57
CA ALA A 187 14.01 14.96 6.16
C ALA A 187 15.30 15.32 5.41
N ASN A 188 15.92 14.36 4.72
CA ASN A 188 17.13 14.54 3.93
C ASN A 188 16.87 14.89 2.45
N ASN A 189 15.80 15.61 2.21
CA ASN A 189 15.39 16.10 0.89
C ASN A 189 15.20 14.98 -0.17
N MET A 190 14.78 13.80 0.27
CA MET A 190 14.36 12.71 -0.61
C MET A 190 12.84 12.62 -0.66
N VAL A 191 12.30 11.93 -1.67
CA VAL A 191 10.88 11.67 -1.83
C VAL A 191 10.63 10.19 -2.10
N LEU A 192 9.65 9.63 -1.37
CA LEU A 192 9.03 8.35 -1.71
C LEU A 192 7.75 8.63 -2.50
N ILE A 193 7.63 8.03 -3.69
CA ILE A 193 6.40 8.08 -4.49
C ILE A 193 5.90 6.65 -4.65
N LEU A 194 4.62 6.43 -4.36
CA LEU A 194 3.91 5.18 -4.61
C LEU A 194 2.82 5.43 -5.64
N MET A 195 2.82 4.64 -6.71
CA MET A 195 1.88 4.73 -7.82
C MET A 195 1.23 3.36 -8.04
N PHE A 196 -0.06 3.34 -8.38
CA PHE A 196 -0.83 2.11 -8.47
C PHE A 196 -1.64 2.03 -9.75
N ASP A 197 -1.78 0.78 -10.25
CA ASP A 197 -2.65 0.41 -11.35
C ASP A 197 -3.40 -0.88 -10.97
N ARG A 198 -4.73 -0.81 -10.92
CA ARG A 198 -5.60 -1.93 -10.56
C ARG A 198 -5.79 -2.84 -11.77
N LEU A 199 -5.81 -4.14 -11.55
CA LEU A 199 -6.00 -5.11 -12.63
C LEU A 199 -7.46 -5.39 -12.96
N GLN A 200 -8.35 -5.20 -12.00
CA GLN A 200 -9.78 -5.54 -12.12
C GLN A 200 -10.63 -4.40 -11.56
N THR A 201 -10.71 -3.32 -12.33
CA THR A 201 -11.53 -2.15 -11.95
C THR A 201 -12.99 -2.57 -11.69
N GLY A 202 -13.54 -2.09 -10.58
CA GLY A 202 -14.92 -2.36 -10.16
C GLY A 202 -15.08 -3.47 -9.12
N ILE A 203 -14.09 -4.34 -8.94
CA ILE A 203 -14.10 -5.37 -7.89
C ILE A 203 -12.97 -5.22 -6.88
N ASP A 204 -11.99 -4.38 -7.18
CA ASP A 204 -10.88 -4.07 -6.28
C ASP A 204 -10.65 -2.57 -6.18
N GLU A 205 -9.99 -2.16 -5.11
CA GLU A 205 -9.65 -0.77 -4.85
C GLU A 205 -8.32 -0.63 -4.10
N ILE A 206 -7.65 0.50 -4.34
CA ILE A 206 -6.51 0.96 -3.54
C ILE A 206 -7.02 2.01 -2.56
N ARG A 207 -6.48 2.00 -1.34
CA ARG A 207 -6.71 3.01 -0.31
C ARG A 207 -5.38 3.50 0.21
N PHE A 208 -5.27 4.78 0.52
CA PHE A 208 -4.09 5.33 1.17
C PHE A 208 -4.31 5.38 2.66
N SER A 209 -3.27 5.07 3.43
CA SER A 209 -3.30 5.20 4.88
C SER A 209 -2.05 5.90 5.35
N HIS A 210 -2.19 6.64 6.44
CA HIS A 210 -1.07 7.37 7.01
C HIS A 210 -1.16 7.40 8.54
N PHE A 211 -0.07 6.98 9.15
CA PHE A 211 0.20 7.14 10.58
C PHE A 211 1.71 7.33 10.75
N PRO A 212 2.18 8.56 11.01
CA PRO A 212 3.61 8.83 11.06
C PRO A 212 4.37 7.87 11.98
N PRO A 213 5.53 7.32 11.56
CA PRO A 213 6.24 7.60 10.32
C PRO A 213 5.85 6.68 9.14
N ALA A 214 4.70 6.03 9.18
CA ALA A 214 4.28 5.09 8.15
C ALA A 214 3.55 5.78 7.00
N VAL A 215 3.91 5.39 5.77
CA VAL A 215 3.26 5.76 4.51
C VAL A 215 2.67 4.49 3.94
N ASP A 216 1.37 4.28 4.17
CA ASP A 216 0.73 3.00 4.02
C ASP A 216 -0.25 2.98 2.85
N PHE A 217 -0.56 1.79 2.38
CA PHE A 217 -1.65 1.58 1.44
C PHE A 217 -2.36 0.25 1.70
N GLN A 218 -3.58 0.18 1.22
CA GLN A 218 -4.40 -1.02 1.29
C GLN A 218 -4.87 -1.41 -0.11
N TYR A 219 -4.94 -2.71 -0.36
CA TYR A 219 -5.58 -3.30 -1.51
C TYR A 219 -6.80 -4.09 -1.02
N VAL A 220 -7.98 -3.68 -1.42
CA VAL A 220 -9.24 -4.29 -1.01
C VAL A 220 -9.89 -4.95 -2.20
N ILE A 221 -10.40 -6.16 -2.01
CA ILE A 221 -11.09 -6.98 -3.02
C ILE A 221 -12.49 -7.23 -2.51
N HIS A 222 -13.48 -6.93 -3.33
CA HIS A 222 -14.89 -7.20 -3.06
C HIS A 222 -15.35 -8.46 -3.80
N GLY A 223 -16.32 -9.21 -3.24
CA GLY A 223 -16.87 -10.40 -3.87
C GLY A 223 -15.80 -11.46 -4.15
N VAL A 224 -15.06 -11.85 -3.12
CA VAL A 224 -13.95 -12.79 -3.27
C VAL A 224 -14.46 -14.18 -3.68
N GLU A 225 -13.94 -14.69 -4.80
CA GLU A 225 -14.28 -16.00 -5.36
C GLU A 225 -13.12 -17.00 -5.18
N THR A 226 -13.47 -18.28 -4.99
CA THR A 226 -12.48 -19.37 -4.89
C THR A 226 -11.67 -19.46 -6.18
N GLU A 227 -10.34 -19.57 -6.03
CA GLU A 227 -9.36 -19.75 -7.11
C GLU A 227 -9.26 -18.60 -8.13
N ARG A 228 -10.11 -17.60 -8.05
CA ARG A 228 -9.99 -16.41 -8.89
C ARG A 228 -8.71 -15.66 -8.56
N ARG A 229 -8.05 -15.12 -9.58
CA ARG A 229 -6.83 -14.33 -9.44
C ARG A 229 -7.16 -12.85 -9.34
N TYR A 230 -6.56 -12.20 -8.34
CA TYR A 230 -6.65 -10.78 -8.08
C TYR A 230 -5.25 -10.18 -8.01
N GLY A 231 -5.13 -8.86 -8.11
CA GLY A 231 -3.85 -8.21 -7.94
C GLY A 231 -3.81 -6.78 -8.47
N PHE A 232 -2.68 -6.14 -8.26
CA PHE A 232 -2.40 -4.79 -8.73
C PHE A 232 -0.95 -4.71 -9.22
N ARG A 233 -0.67 -3.69 -10.01
CA ARG A 233 0.68 -3.24 -10.28
C ARG A 233 0.94 -1.95 -9.53
N ALA A 234 2.15 -1.76 -9.08
CA ALA A 234 2.59 -0.51 -8.48
C ALA A 234 4.01 -0.17 -8.91
N ARG A 235 4.39 1.08 -8.77
CA ARG A 235 5.76 1.54 -8.86
C ARG A 235 6.11 2.33 -7.62
N MET A 236 7.24 2.02 -7.03
CA MET A 236 7.86 2.75 -5.94
C MET A 236 9.06 3.51 -6.49
N ILE A 237 9.12 4.82 -6.25
CA ILE A 237 10.25 5.68 -6.62
C ILE A 237 10.88 6.21 -5.34
N TRP A 238 12.21 6.19 -5.25
CA TRP A 238 12.98 6.81 -4.19
C TRP A 238 14.11 7.64 -4.80
N ARG A 239 13.99 8.98 -4.71
CA ARG A 239 14.92 9.90 -5.36
C ARG A 239 14.96 11.24 -4.62
N PRO A 240 15.93 12.14 -4.98
CA PRO A 240 15.93 13.51 -4.51
C PRO A 240 14.60 14.21 -4.82
N TRP A 241 14.11 14.96 -3.84
CA TRP A 241 12.92 15.78 -3.99
C TRP A 241 13.20 16.96 -4.92
N THR A 242 12.26 17.27 -5.77
CA THR A 242 12.24 18.43 -6.66
C THR A 242 10.94 19.21 -6.46
N THR A 243 9.88 18.83 -7.16
CA THR A 243 8.57 19.45 -7.05
C THR A 243 7.45 18.41 -7.01
N ARG A 244 6.29 18.79 -6.51
CA ARG A 244 5.09 17.94 -6.54
C ARG A 244 4.59 17.71 -7.98
N GLU A 245 4.82 18.65 -8.87
CA GLU A 245 4.48 18.56 -10.30
C GLU A 245 5.29 17.47 -11.00
N GLU A 246 6.56 17.28 -10.62
CA GLU A 246 7.38 16.17 -11.13
C GLU A 246 6.91 14.81 -10.57
N CYS A 247 6.37 14.75 -9.36
CA CYS A 247 5.72 13.53 -8.87
C CYS A 247 4.49 13.17 -9.71
N LEU A 248 3.66 14.15 -10.05
CA LEU A 248 2.51 13.96 -10.94
C LEU A 248 2.95 13.55 -12.35
N GLN A 249 4.02 14.15 -12.87
CA GLN A 249 4.56 13.79 -14.19
C GLN A 249 5.10 12.35 -14.21
N ALA A 250 5.78 11.92 -13.14
CA ALA A 250 6.25 10.53 -13.02
C ALA A 250 5.08 9.54 -13.08
N TRP A 251 3.96 9.84 -12.40
CA TRP A 251 2.75 9.03 -12.46
C TRP A 251 2.15 9.01 -13.87
N ARG A 252 2.01 10.15 -14.54
CA ARG A 252 1.49 10.23 -15.93
C ARG A 252 2.34 9.42 -16.91
N SER A 253 3.67 9.54 -16.82
CA SER A 253 4.60 8.81 -17.69
C SER A 253 4.59 7.30 -17.44
N TRP A 254 4.23 6.85 -16.24
CA TRP A 254 4.12 5.43 -15.94
C TRP A 254 2.81 4.83 -16.43
N GLN A 255 1.74 5.63 -16.54
CA GLN A 255 0.42 5.20 -17.06
C GLN A 255 0.38 5.10 -18.60
N SER A 256 1.28 5.78 -19.32
CA SER A 256 1.42 5.74 -20.79
C SER A 256 2.15 4.48 -21.26
#